data_703d46993597f8e4d35e9e38ec7f10aa
#
_entry.id   703d46993597f8e4d35e9e38ec7f10aa
#
_cell.length_a   1.000
_cell.length_b   1.000
_cell.length_c   1.000
_cell.angle_alpha   90.00
_cell.angle_beta   90.00
_cell.angle_gamma   90.00
#
_symmetry.space_group_name_H-M   'P 1'
#
loop_
_entity.id
_entity.type
_entity.pdbx_description
1 polymer ?
#
loop_
_entity_poly.entity_id
_entity_poly.type
_entity_poly.pdbx_seq_one_letter_code
_entity_poly.pdbx_strand_id
1 'polypeptide(L)'
;MSKVNKGTLAIGWCDNGNTDGKFTEGIVSVALQAPNNGIPITHSMRVQGNQIGRQRQVLFDYWADQIKTDWLLWVDSDIVIDIHVVTKIWDAADKIGKPVVSGTYFISKENEGTLAKPYPALFYDVDEFSIQHVHPLPPNELIKVDSAGFGFVLMHKSIIAPMREKFPNESMFAEQENVGDKYVGEDIVFFRKMQAAGIPLHAHTGALVRHIKRFSLDASYYDMYWTLDMIKQKAQEKQQQG
;
A
#
# COMPACT_ATOMS: atom_id res chain seq x y z
N MET A 1 -23.94 -16.63 -6.86
CA MET A 1 -23.66 -16.71 -5.41
C MET A 1 -23.82 -15.32 -4.82
N SER A 2 -24.65 -15.14 -3.78
CA SER A 2 -24.76 -13.85 -3.10
C SER A 2 -23.40 -13.52 -2.46
N LYS A 3 -22.82 -12.36 -2.78
CA LYS A 3 -21.61 -11.89 -2.11
C LYS A 3 -21.90 -11.77 -0.62
N VAL A 4 -21.03 -12.36 0.21
CA VAL A 4 -21.12 -12.24 1.68
C VAL A 4 -21.02 -10.76 2.03
N ASN A 5 -21.97 -10.25 2.81
CA ASN A 5 -21.89 -8.89 3.34
C ASN A 5 -20.73 -8.81 4.33
N LYS A 6 -19.67 -8.13 3.98
CA LYS A 6 -18.48 -7.94 4.82
C LYS A 6 -18.57 -6.71 5.73
N GLY A 7 -19.63 -5.91 5.61
CA GLY A 7 -19.77 -4.64 6.33
C GLY A 7 -19.47 -3.42 5.48
N THR A 8 -19.39 -2.25 6.11
CA THR A 8 -19.19 -0.95 5.46
C THR A 8 -17.71 -0.58 5.31
N LEU A 9 -17.40 0.23 4.30
CA LEU A 9 -16.04 0.67 3.97
C LEU A 9 -15.93 2.21 4.01
N ALA A 10 -14.88 2.73 4.63
CA ALA A 10 -14.40 4.09 4.42
C ALA A 10 -13.15 4.07 3.52
N ILE A 11 -12.97 5.11 2.71
CA ILE A 11 -11.70 5.38 2.03
C ILE A 11 -11.01 6.53 2.74
N GLY A 12 -9.70 6.40 3.03
CA GLY A 12 -8.93 7.42 3.71
C GLY A 12 -7.60 7.70 3.02
N TRP A 13 -7.19 8.99 3.00
CA TRP A 13 -5.88 9.40 2.50
C TRP A 13 -5.31 10.60 3.26
N CYS A 14 -3.99 10.72 3.15
CA CYS A 14 -3.24 11.87 3.65
C CYS A 14 -2.61 12.61 2.46
N ASP A 15 -2.55 13.94 2.54
CA ASP A 15 -1.88 14.77 1.53
C ASP A 15 -1.33 16.08 2.12
N ASN A 16 -0.56 16.81 1.34
CA ASN A 16 0.01 18.11 1.72
C ASN A 16 -0.80 19.32 1.23
N GLY A 17 -2.04 19.11 0.80
CA GLY A 17 -2.90 20.13 0.21
C GLY A 17 -3.12 19.91 -1.30
N ASN A 18 -2.33 19.06 -1.94
CA ASN A 18 -2.45 18.73 -3.35
C ASN A 18 -2.58 17.21 -3.55
N THR A 19 -3.39 16.83 -4.52
CA THR A 19 -3.51 15.43 -4.97
C THR A 19 -3.23 15.37 -6.47
N ASP A 20 -2.73 14.22 -6.95
CA ASP A 20 -2.60 14.00 -8.39
C ASP A 20 -3.97 13.81 -9.03
N GLY A 21 -4.15 14.33 -10.25
CA GLY A 21 -5.40 14.20 -11.00
C GLY A 21 -5.79 12.74 -11.26
N LYS A 22 -4.82 11.84 -11.49
CA LYS A 22 -5.07 10.40 -11.69
C LYS A 22 -5.46 9.70 -10.39
N PHE A 23 -4.93 10.13 -9.25
CA PHE A 23 -5.42 9.67 -7.95
C PHE A 23 -6.88 10.05 -7.77
N THR A 24 -7.24 11.32 -8.02
CA THR A 24 -8.61 11.82 -7.86
C THR A 24 -9.58 11.08 -8.80
N GLU A 25 -9.22 10.89 -10.07
CA GLU A 25 -9.99 10.10 -11.04
C GLU A 25 -10.21 8.67 -10.53
N GLY A 26 -9.15 8.02 -10.03
CA GLY A 26 -9.21 6.66 -9.48
C GLY A 26 -10.17 6.55 -8.29
N ILE A 27 -10.08 7.46 -7.32
CA ILE A 27 -10.97 7.48 -6.14
C ILE A 27 -12.44 7.67 -6.55
N VAL A 28 -12.72 8.63 -7.43
CA VAL A 28 -14.09 8.90 -7.91
C VAL A 28 -14.62 7.70 -8.69
N SER A 29 -13.83 7.13 -9.60
CA SER A 29 -14.21 5.95 -10.39
C SER A 29 -14.53 4.74 -9.50
N VAL A 30 -13.69 4.47 -8.49
CA VAL A 30 -13.93 3.39 -7.52
C VAL A 30 -15.20 3.65 -6.72
N ALA A 31 -15.41 4.87 -6.21
CA ALA A 31 -16.59 5.21 -5.43
C ALA A 31 -17.91 4.99 -6.22
N LEU A 32 -17.91 5.32 -7.51
CA LEU A 32 -19.08 5.12 -8.40
C LEU A 32 -19.32 3.65 -8.73
N GLN A 33 -18.27 2.84 -8.86
CA GLN A 33 -18.37 1.44 -9.28
C GLN A 33 -18.52 0.45 -8.12
N ALA A 34 -18.09 0.83 -6.91
CA ALA A 34 -18.06 -0.03 -5.73
C ALA A 34 -19.42 -0.66 -5.37
N PRO A 35 -20.55 0.06 -5.41
CA PRO A 35 -21.86 -0.53 -5.10
C PRO A 35 -22.20 -1.71 -6.02
N ASN A 36 -21.94 -1.60 -7.33
CA ASN A 36 -22.17 -2.65 -8.31
C ASN A 36 -21.25 -3.86 -8.11
N ASN A 37 -20.14 -3.68 -7.39
CA ASN A 37 -19.19 -4.73 -7.03
C ASN A 37 -19.42 -5.29 -5.61
N GLY A 38 -20.48 -4.86 -4.93
CA GLY A 38 -20.81 -5.31 -3.57
C GLY A 38 -19.84 -4.78 -2.50
N ILE A 39 -19.25 -3.61 -2.74
CA ILE A 39 -18.33 -2.92 -1.83
C ILE A 39 -19.05 -1.66 -1.34
N PRO A 40 -19.61 -1.64 -0.12
CA PRO A 40 -20.41 -0.53 0.38
C PRO A 40 -19.54 0.58 0.94
N ILE A 41 -19.00 1.44 0.07
CA ILE A 41 -18.28 2.65 0.46
C ILE A 41 -19.29 3.67 1.00
N THR A 42 -19.15 4.05 2.25
CA THR A 42 -20.09 4.97 2.93
C THR A 42 -19.44 6.29 3.36
N HIS A 43 -18.12 6.32 3.47
CA HIS A 43 -17.38 7.50 3.92
C HIS A 43 -16.10 7.69 3.13
N SER A 44 -15.67 8.95 3.02
CA SER A 44 -14.33 9.33 2.60
C SER A 44 -13.71 10.22 3.68
N MET A 45 -12.42 10.04 3.95
CA MET A 45 -11.68 10.75 4.98
C MET A 45 -10.38 11.30 4.42
N ARG A 46 -10.06 12.54 4.76
CA ARG A 46 -8.84 13.20 4.32
C ARG A 46 -8.18 13.93 5.48
N VAL A 47 -6.89 13.76 5.63
CA VAL A 47 -6.08 14.54 6.57
C VAL A 47 -4.98 15.27 5.81
N GLN A 48 -4.99 16.59 5.89
CA GLN A 48 -3.98 17.44 5.28
C GLN A 48 -2.88 17.80 6.27
N GLY A 49 -1.60 17.77 5.83
CA GLY A 49 -0.45 18.15 6.65
C GLY A 49 0.88 17.86 5.96
N ASN A 50 1.98 17.97 6.72
CA ASN A 50 3.34 17.77 6.22
C ASN A 50 4.12 16.69 7.00
N GLN A 51 3.48 16.02 7.97
CA GLN A 51 4.07 14.96 8.78
C GLN A 51 3.21 13.71 8.63
N ILE A 52 3.63 12.80 7.78
CA ILE A 52 2.82 11.66 7.36
C ILE A 52 2.42 10.76 8.54
N GLY A 53 3.32 10.44 9.46
CA GLY A 53 2.99 9.61 10.63
C GLY A 53 1.91 10.24 11.50
N ARG A 54 1.98 11.57 11.73
CA ARG A 54 0.96 12.31 12.48
C ARG A 54 -0.39 12.33 11.73
N GLN A 55 -0.37 12.54 10.43
CA GLN A 55 -1.59 12.54 9.62
C GLN A 55 -2.27 11.16 9.66
N ARG A 56 -1.49 10.09 9.51
CA ARG A 56 -1.99 8.71 9.59
C ARG A 56 -2.57 8.41 10.97
N GLN A 57 -1.92 8.85 12.03
CA GLN A 57 -2.46 8.70 13.38
C GLN A 57 -3.82 9.40 13.55
N VAL A 58 -3.92 10.66 13.13
CA VAL A 58 -5.18 11.42 13.18
C VAL A 58 -6.29 10.73 12.40
N LEU A 59 -5.99 10.25 11.19
CA LEU A 59 -6.98 9.55 10.36
C LEU A 59 -7.39 8.21 10.96
N PHE A 60 -6.44 7.45 11.52
CA PHE A 60 -6.70 6.18 12.19
C PHE A 60 -7.62 6.37 13.41
N ASP A 61 -7.33 7.35 14.26
CA ASP A 61 -8.14 7.64 15.45
C ASP A 61 -9.53 8.15 15.06
N TYR A 62 -9.63 9.00 14.03
CA TYR A 62 -10.91 9.48 13.54
C TYR A 62 -11.76 8.33 12.97
N TRP A 63 -11.17 7.42 12.21
CA TRP A 63 -11.85 6.21 11.77
C TRP A 63 -12.34 5.35 12.94
N ALA A 64 -11.44 5.07 13.89
CA ALA A 64 -11.71 4.18 15.01
C ALA A 64 -12.80 4.70 15.95
N ASP A 65 -12.79 6.01 16.22
CA ASP A 65 -13.60 6.61 17.29
C ASP A 65 -14.86 7.29 16.78
N GLN A 66 -14.85 7.83 15.57
CA GLN A 66 -15.97 8.61 15.01
C GLN A 66 -16.69 7.90 13.87
N ILE A 67 -15.96 7.51 12.81
CA ILE A 67 -16.57 6.94 11.60
C ILE A 67 -17.07 5.51 11.83
N LYS A 68 -16.25 4.66 12.45
CA LYS A 68 -16.62 3.31 12.90
C LYS A 68 -17.14 2.38 11.80
N THR A 69 -16.77 2.63 10.54
CA THR A 69 -17.01 1.64 9.46
C THR A 69 -16.29 0.33 9.79
N ASP A 70 -16.75 -0.78 9.20
CA ASP A 70 -16.12 -2.08 9.46
C ASP A 70 -14.71 -2.15 8.87
N TRP A 71 -14.51 -1.50 7.73
CA TRP A 71 -13.25 -1.49 7.00
C TRP A 71 -12.80 -0.06 6.69
N LEU A 72 -11.48 0.10 6.61
CA LEU A 72 -10.80 1.29 6.09
C LEU A 72 -9.88 0.89 4.96
N LEU A 73 -10.04 1.52 3.80
CA LEU A 73 -9.11 1.47 2.68
C LEU A 73 -8.23 2.72 2.70
N TRP A 74 -6.94 2.52 2.96
CA TRP A 74 -5.92 3.54 2.81
C TRP A 74 -5.46 3.61 1.37
N VAL A 75 -5.37 4.84 0.82
CA VAL A 75 -4.83 5.08 -0.51
C VAL A 75 -3.98 6.36 -0.45
N ASP A 76 -2.66 6.26 -0.60
CA ASP A 76 -1.82 7.47 -0.63
C ASP A 76 -2.14 8.33 -1.86
N SER A 77 -1.99 9.64 -1.72
CA SER A 77 -2.42 10.65 -2.72
C SER A 77 -1.63 10.65 -4.04
N ASP A 78 -0.64 9.76 -4.15
CA ASP A 78 0.14 9.47 -5.36
C ASP A 78 -0.04 8.01 -5.87
N ILE A 79 -1.02 7.30 -5.33
CA ILE A 79 -1.40 5.94 -5.77
C ILE A 79 -2.64 5.99 -6.66
N VAL A 80 -2.59 5.34 -7.82
CA VAL A 80 -3.72 5.23 -8.75
C VAL A 80 -4.35 3.86 -8.64
N ILE A 81 -5.60 3.85 -8.23
CA ILE A 81 -6.42 2.65 -8.05
C ILE A 81 -7.50 2.53 -9.12
N ASP A 82 -8.03 1.32 -9.29
CA ASP A 82 -9.26 1.03 -10.02
C ASP A 82 -10.12 0.02 -9.24
N ILE A 83 -11.33 -0.22 -9.73
CA ILE A 83 -12.26 -1.14 -9.05
C ILE A 83 -11.77 -2.59 -9.03
N HIS A 84 -10.97 -3.02 -10.00
CA HIS A 84 -10.46 -4.39 -10.07
C HIS A 84 -9.45 -4.67 -8.96
N VAL A 85 -8.52 -3.74 -8.71
CA VAL A 85 -7.54 -3.91 -7.64
C VAL A 85 -8.19 -3.80 -6.26
N VAL A 86 -9.18 -2.92 -6.08
CA VAL A 86 -9.96 -2.81 -4.84
C VAL A 86 -10.77 -4.09 -4.60
N THR A 87 -11.41 -4.64 -5.62
CA THR A 87 -12.16 -5.90 -5.52
C THR A 87 -11.24 -7.05 -5.11
N LYS A 88 -10.03 -7.14 -5.68
CA LYS A 88 -9.07 -8.21 -5.32
C LYS A 88 -8.74 -8.21 -3.84
N ILE A 89 -8.36 -7.08 -3.26
CA ILE A 89 -8.03 -7.03 -1.82
C ILE A 89 -9.28 -7.16 -0.95
N TRP A 90 -10.43 -6.62 -1.40
CA TRP A 90 -11.71 -6.80 -0.73
C TRP A 90 -12.11 -8.26 -0.64
N ASP A 91 -12.04 -9.00 -1.75
CA ASP A 91 -12.41 -10.41 -1.79
C ASP A 91 -11.45 -11.29 -0.96
N ALA A 92 -10.16 -10.96 -0.96
CA ALA A 92 -9.13 -11.67 -0.21
C ALA A 92 -9.23 -11.47 1.31
N ALA A 93 -9.72 -10.31 1.77
CA ALA A 93 -9.77 -9.96 3.18
C ALA A 93 -10.92 -10.66 3.93
N ASP A 94 -10.69 -11.02 5.17
CA ASP A 94 -11.71 -11.44 6.14
C ASP A 94 -11.34 -10.93 7.55
N LYS A 95 -12.36 -10.71 8.38
CA LYS A 95 -12.20 -10.07 9.70
C LYS A 95 -11.43 -10.90 10.73
N ILE A 96 -11.22 -12.19 10.50
CA ILE A 96 -10.60 -13.12 11.47
C ILE A 96 -9.19 -13.49 11.03
N GLY A 97 -9.06 -14.14 9.90
CA GLY A 97 -7.77 -14.68 9.43
C GLY A 97 -6.95 -13.69 8.60
N LYS A 98 -7.61 -12.70 7.96
CA LYS A 98 -6.97 -11.72 7.08
C LYS A 98 -7.55 -10.33 7.30
N PRO A 99 -7.47 -9.79 8.55
CA PRO A 99 -8.05 -8.48 8.87
C PRO A 99 -7.30 -7.32 8.22
N VAL A 100 -6.09 -7.53 7.73
CA VAL A 100 -5.31 -6.53 6.99
C VAL A 100 -4.74 -7.15 5.72
N VAL A 101 -5.06 -6.52 4.59
CA VAL A 101 -4.57 -6.94 3.27
C VAL A 101 -4.03 -5.72 2.53
N SER A 102 -2.75 -5.77 2.18
CA SER A 102 -2.09 -4.79 1.31
C SER A 102 -2.22 -5.21 -0.15
N GLY A 103 -2.43 -4.24 -1.05
CA GLY A 103 -2.06 -4.43 -2.45
C GLY A 103 -0.57 -4.24 -2.65
N THR A 104 -0.14 -4.23 -3.91
CA THR A 104 1.28 -4.12 -4.26
C THR A 104 1.53 -2.93 -5.15
N TYR A 105 2.51 -2.13 -4.81
CA TYR A 105 3.07 -1.08 -5.65
C TYR A 105 4.60 -1.10 -5.58
N PHE A 106 5.24 -0.30 -6.43
CA PHE A 106 6.70 -0.30 -6.52
C PHE A 106 7.26 1.02 -6.02
N ILE A 107 8.38 0.90 -5.32
CA ILE A 107 9.20 2.01 -4.84
C ILE A 107 10.61 1.85 -5.37
N SER A 108 11.37 2.93 -5.36
CA SER A 108 12.81 2.95 -5.65
C SER A 108 13.56 3.58 -4.50
N LYS A 109 14.82 3.24 -4.33
CA LYS A 109 15.67 3.90 -3.34
C LYS A 109 16.01 5.31 -3.82
N GLU A 110 15.92 6.29 -2.94
CA GLU A 110 16.08 7.71 -3.26
C GLU A 110 17.44 8.06 -3.88
N ASN A 111 18.48 7.29 -3.58
CA ASN A 111 19.85 7.56 -4.01
C ASN A 111 20.26 6.87 -5.32
N GLU A 112 19.36 6.18 -6.02
CA GLU A 112 19.71 5.42 -7.23
C GLU A 112 19.60 6.24 -8.54
N GLY A 113 19.30 7.54 -8.45
CA GLY A 113 19.18 8.42 -9.62
C GLY A 113 17.98 8.11 -10.51
N THR A 114 18.01 8.56 -11.76
CA THR A 114 16.89 8.46 -12.71
C THR A 114 16.50 7.02 -13.06
N LEU A 115 17.45 6.09 -12.99
CA LEU A 115 17.27 4.66 -13.29
C LEU A 115 17.16 3.81 -12.04
N ALA A 116 16.63 4.38 -10.97
CA ALA A 116 16.45 3.69 -9.72
C ALA A 116 15.69 2.38 -9.90
N LYS A 117 16.27 1.28 -9.39
CA LYS A 117 15.70 -0.05 -9.50
C LYS A 117 14.38 -0.14 -8.74
N PRO A 118 13.27 -0.57 -9.39
CA PRO A 118 12.00 -0.71 -8.71
C PRO A 118 11.97 -1.97 -7.85
N TYR A 119 11.43 -1.83 -6.63
CA TYR A 119 11.17 -2.93 -5.71
C TYR A 119 9.72 -2.89 -5.25
N PRO A 120 9.06 -4.03 -4.99
CA PRO A 120 7.75 -4.02 -4.36
C PRO A 120 7.85 -3.46 -2.95
N ALA A 121 6.88 -2.63 -2.57
CA ALA A 121 6.76 -2.07 -1.22
C ALA A 121 6.15 -3.11 -0.25
N LEU A 122 6.71 -4.32 -0.26
CA LEU A 122 6.37 -5.46 0.60
C LEU A 122 7.66 -6.01 1.18
N PHE A 123 7.64 -6.33 2.49
CA PHE A 123 8.88 -6.62 3.18
C PHE A 123 8.76 -7.83 4.13
N TYR A 124 9.90 -8.51 4.28
CA TYR A 124 10.18 -9.41 5.40
C TYR A 124 11.15 -8.74 6.36
N ASP A 125 10.94 -8.90 7.66
CA ASP A 125 11.89 -8.45 8.67
C ASP A 125 13.10 -9.39 8.67
N VAL A 126 14.30 -8.81 8.64
CA VAL A 126 15.56 -9.54 8.76
C VAL A 126 16.05 -9.44 10.20
N ASP A 127 16.00 -8.26 10.76
CA ASP A 127 16.28 -7.96 12.16
C ASP A 127 15.50 -6.69 12.59
N GLU A 128 15.75 -6.20 13.82
CA GLU A 128 15.08 -5.02 14.37
C GLU A 128 15.21 -3.77 13.49
N PHE A 129 16.31 -3.64 12.73
CA PHE A 129 16.63 -2.44 11.94
C PHE A 129 16.69 -2.70 10.43
N SER A 130 16.47 -3.92 9.99
CA SER A 130 16.64 -4.30 8.60
C SER A 130 15.42 -5.03 8.06
N ILE A 131 15.01 -4.63 6.86
CA ILE A 131 13.94 -5.25 6.10
C ILE A 131 14.46 -5.67 4.73
N GLN A 132 13.86 -6.71 4.16
CA GLN A 132 14.14 -7.19 2.82
C GLN A 132 12.88 -7.14 1.97
N HIS A 133 12.99 -6.58 0.76
CA HIS A 133 11.87 -6.60 -0.18
C HIS A 133 11.49 -8.04 -0.58
N VAL A 134 10.21 -8.28 -0.77
CA VAL A 134 9.71 -9.53 -1.35
C VAL A 134 10.18 -9.62 -2.81
N HIS A 135 11.20 -10.42 -3.08
CA HIS A 135 11.78 -10.58 -4.41
C HIS A 135 12.35 -11.98 -4.59
N PRO A 136 12.01 -12.72 -5.69
CA PRO A 136 11.05 -12.35 -6.73
C PRO A 136 9.62 -12.23 -6.22
N LEU A 137 8.82 -11.35 -6.85
CA LEU A 137 7.41 -11.18 -6.50
C LEU A 137 6.58 -12.35 -7.07
N PRO A 138 5.91 -13.18 -6.25
CA PRO A 138 5.05 -14.24 -6.75
C PRO A 138 3.89 -13.67 -7.57
N PRO A 139 3.51 -14.25 -8.71
CA PRO A 139 2.46 -13.71 -9.54
C PRO A 139 1.05 -14.03 -8.98
N ASN A 140 0.25 -12.99 -8.76
CA ASN A 140 -1.19 -13.09 -8.41
C ASN A 140 -1.51 -14.03 -7.23
N GLU A 141 -0.75 -13.93 -6.16
CA GLU A 141 -0.92 -14.73 -4.94
C GLU A 141 -1.28 -13.86 -3.73
N LEU A 142 -1.86 -14.48 -2.72
CA LEU A 142 -2.03 -13.89 -1.40
C LEU A 142 -0.96 -14.49 -0.48
N ILE A 143 0.00 -13.66 -0.07
CA ILE A 143 1.14 -14.08 0.74
C ILE A 143 1.12 -13.40 2.12
N LYS A 144 1.73 -14.02 3.12
CA LYS A 144 2.04 -13.35 4.39
C LYS A 144 3.31 -12.53 4.20
N VAL A 145 3.33 -11.34 4.76
CA VAL A 145 4.50 -10.45 4.82
C VAL A 145 4.59 -9.84 6.21
N ASP A 146 5.77 -9.34 6.57
CA ASP A 146 5.96 -8.74 7.89
C ASP A 146 5.57 -7.25 7.88
N SER A 147 5.84 -6.56 6.80
CA SER A 147 5.44 -5.16 6.62
C SER A 147 5.20 -4.80 5.16
N ALA A 148 4.56 -3.68 4.93
CA ALA A 148 4.26 -3.13 3.62
C ALA A 148 4.32 -1.61 3.66
N GLY A 149 4.48 -0.97 2.51
CA GLY A 149 4.20 0.45 2.41
C GLY A 149 2.70 0.72 2.57
N PHE A 150 2.35 1.88 3.10
CA PHE A 150 0.96 2.22 3.47
C PHE A 150 0.12 2.77 2.32
N GLY A 151 0.66 2.78 1.11
CA GLY A 151 0.02 3.41 -0.05
C GLY A 151 -1.28 2.76 -0.54
N PHE A 152 -1.51 1.46 -0.25
CA PHE A 152 -2.74 0.76 -0.62
C PHE A 152 -3.01 -0.41 0.32
N VAL A 153 -3.72 -0.14 1.42
CA VAL A 153 -3.97 -1.11 2.50
C VAL A 153 -5.43 -1.11 2.90
N LEU A 154 -6.04 -2.29 2.94
CA LEU A 154 -7.38 -2.52 3.48
C LEU A 154 -7.26 -3.12 4.88
N MET A 155 -7.93 -2.53 5.88
CA MET A 155 -7.91 -3.02 7.25
C MET A 155 -9.30 -3.06 7.88
N HIS A 156 -9.54 -4.09 8.69
CA HIS A 156 -10.78 -4.26 9.45
C HIS A 156 -10.66 -3.68 10.85
N LYS A 157 -11.75 -3.13 11.38
CA LYS A 157 -11.78 -2.51 12.72
C LYS A 157 -11.42 -3.46 13.88
N SER A 158 -11.42 -4.77 13.67
CA SER A 158 -11.02 -5.76 14.69
C SER A 158 -9.57 -5.59 15.17
N ILE A 159 -8.73 -4.88 14.42
CA ILE A 159 -7.33 -4.63 14.81
C ILE A 159 -7.20 -3.54 15.89
N ILE A 160 -8.19 -2.66 16.03
CA ILE A 160 -8.08 -1.45 16.86
C ILE A 160 -7.91 -1.81 18.34
N ALA A 161 -8.81 -2.64 18.87
CA ALA A 161 -8.78 -2.98 20.30
C ALA A 161 -7.48 -3.71 20.70
N PRO A 162 -7.03 -4.79 20.02
CA PRO A 162 -5.78 -5.46 20.38
C PRO A 162 -4.56 -4.55 20.29
N MET A 163 -4.50 -3.65 19.28
CA MET A 163 -3.39 -2.71 19.15
C MET A 163 -3.39 -1.68 20.27
N ARG A 164 -4.53 -1.07 20.60
CA ARG A 164 -4.64 -0.09 21.69
C ARG A 164 -4.40 -0.72 23.08
N GLU A 165 -4.81 -1.96 23.28
CA GLU A 165 -4.53 -2.70 24.51
C GLU A 165 -3.04 -3.00 24.66
N LYS A 166 -2.37 -3.41 23.57
CA LYS A 166 -0.93 -3.73 23.58
C LYS A 166 -0.05 -2.50 23.72
N PHE A 167 -0.47 -1.37 23.14
CA PHE A 167 0.30 -0.12 23.10
C PHE A 167 -0.52 1.07 23.62
N PRO A 168 -0.92 1.06 24.92
CA PRO A 168 -1.71 2.14 25.49
C PRO A 168 -0.91 3.45 25.48
N ASN A 169 -1.54 4.51 25.02
CA ASN A 169 -0.95 5.86 24.94
C ASN A 169 0.22 6.02 23.96
N GLU A 170 0.47 5.05 23.09
CA GLU A 170 1.46 5.18 22.03
C GLU A 170 0.82 5.53 20.70
N SER A 171 1.52 6.35 19.89
CA SER A 171 1.15 6.53 18.49
C SER A 171 1.37 5.22 17.71
N MET A 172 0.40 4.79 16.92
CA MET A 172 0.56 3.62 16.05
C MET A 172 1.52 3.88 14.88
N PHE A 173 1.65 5.15 14.49
CA PHE A 173 2.47 5.62 13.37
C PHE A 173 3.66 6.47 13.86
N ALA A 174 4.23 6.16 15.01
CA ALA A 174 5.44 6.83 15.46
C ALA A 174 6.61 6.41 14.57
N GLU A 175 7.38 7.39 14.12
CA GLU A 175 8.70 7.11 13.57
C GLU A 175 9.60 6.61 14.70
N GLN A 176 10.40 5.57 14.45
CA GLN A 176 11.35 5.09 15.42
C GLN A 176 12.70 5.74 15.13
N GLU A 177 13.11 6.67 15.97
CA GLU A 177 14.47 7.17 15.97
C GLU A 177 15.45 6.04 16.31
N ASN A 178 16.46 5.87 15.49
CA ASN A 178 17.39 4.76 15.61
C ASN A 178 18.67 5.14 16.32
N VAL A 179 19.28 4.12 16.90
CA VAL A 179 20.67 4.18 17.35
C VAL A 179 21.57 4.08 16.10
N GLY A 180 22.20 5.18 15.71
CA GLY A 180 23.03 5.28 14.50
C GLY A 180 22.26 5.79 13.27
N ASP A 181 22.76 5.49 12.07
CA ASP A 181 22.24 6.00 10.78
C ASP A 181 21.02 5.24 10.21
N LYS A 182 20.41 4.35 10.99
CA LYS A 182 19.29 3.53 10.53
C LYS A 182 17.96 4.15 10.98
N TYR A 183 17.08 4.39 10.02
CA TYR A 183 15.74 4.93 10.22
C TYR A 183 14.67 3.89 9.85
N VAL A 184 13.65 3.77 10.68
CA VAL A 184 12.48 2.93 10.44
C VAL A 184 11.26 3.82 10.27
N GLY A 185 10.66 3.80 9.09
CA GLY A 185 9.49 4.60 8.75
C GLY A 185 8.24 4.21 9.56
N GLU A 186 7.30 5.13 9.64
CA GLU A 186 6.06 4.98 10.40
C GLU A 186 5.18 3.81 9.92
N ASP A 187 5.26 3.45 8.63
CA ASP A 187 4.58 2.31 8.03
C ASP A 187 5.10 0.98 8.59
N ILE A 188 6.42 0.80 8.63
CA ILE A 188 7.05 -0.40 9.20
C ILE A 188 6.74 -0.50 10.70
N VAL A 189 6.83 0.61 11.43
CA VAL A 189 6.51 0.65 12.88
C VAL A 189 5.06 0.23 13.12
N PHE A 190 4.10 0.71 12.31
CA PHE A 190 2.71 0.30 12.43
C PHE A 190 2.54 -1.22 12.27
N PHE A 191 3.11 -1.80 11.22
CA PHE A 191 2.97 -3.25 10.98
C PHE A 191 3.70 -4.09 12.04
N ARG A 192 4.82 -3.66 12.56
CA ARG A 192 5.49 -4.32 13.68
C ARG A 192 4.64 -4.27 14.96
N LYS A 193 4.02 -3.15 15.28
CA LYS A 193 3.06 -3.06 16.39
C LYS A 193 1.85 -3.98 16.17
N MET A 194 1.34 -4.05 14.94
CA MET A 194 0.26 -4.93 14.58
C MET A 194 0.65 -6.41 14.78
N GLN A 195 1.83 -6.83 14.33
CA GLN A 195 2.34 -8.19 14.57
C GLN A 195 2.53 -8.50 16.05
N ALA A 196 3.10 -7.56 16.82
CA ALA A 196 3.25 -7.70 18.25
C ALA A 196 1.90 -7.86 18.97
N ALA A 197 0.82 -7.32 18.41
CA ALA A 197 -0.56 -7.54 18.86
C ALA A 197 -1.18 -8.86 18.32
N GLY A 198 -0.41 -9.70 17.64
CA GLY A 198 -0.85 -11.00 17.10
C GLY A 198 -1.70 -10.92 15.82
N ILE A 199 -1.68 -9.79 15.12
CA ILE A 199 -2.50 -9.55 13.93
C ILE A 199 -1.66 -9.81 12.67
N PRO A 200 -2.10 -10.73 11.77
CA PRO A 200 -1.35 -11.04 10.56
C PRO A 200 -1.56 -9.98 9.46
N LEU A 201 -0.49 -9.69 8.72
CA LEU A 201 -0.54 -8.95 7.47
C LEU A 201 -0.48 -9.90 6.27
N HIS A 202 -1.37 -9.69 5.31
CA HIS A 202 -1.31 -10.35 4.01
C HIS A 202 -1.11 -9.32 2.91
N ALA A 203 -0.44 -9.71 1.84
CA ALA A 203 -0.30 -8.91 0.63
C ALA A 203 -0.82 -9.67 -0.58
N HIS A 204 -1.61 -9.01 -1.42
CA HIS A 204 -2.09 -9.58 -2.67
C HIS A 204 -1.20 -9.12 -3.82
N THR A 205 -0.30 -9.98 -4.29
CA THR A 205 0.70 -9.63 -5.31
C THR A 205 0.12 -9.39 -6.71
N GLY A 206 -1.11 -9.81 -6.96
CA GLY A 206 -1.87 -9.51 -8.17
C GLY A 206 -2.75 -8.27 -8.07
N ALA A 207 -2.87 -7.62 -6.91
CA ALA A 207 -3.52 -6.32 -6.75
C ALA A 207 -2.50 -5.20 -6.96
N LEU A 208 -2.08 -5.03 -8.21
CA LEU A 208 -1.02 -4.11 -8.61
C LEU A 208 -1.58 -2.71 -8.85
N VAL A 209 -1.17 -1.74 -8.06
CA VAL A 209 -1.51 -0.33 -8.24
C VAL A 209 -0.33 0.46 -8.79
N ARG A 210 -0.63 1.58 -9.45
CA ARG A 210 0.40 2.46 -10.00
C ARG A 210 0.80 3.50 -8.97
N HIS A 211 2.10 3.69 -8.79
CA HIS A 211 2.67 4.71 -7.93
C HIS A 211 3.22 5.85 -8.80
N ILE A 212 2.71 7.04 -8.62
CA ILE A 212 3.11 8.22 -9.38
C ILE A 212 4.43 8.73 -8.80
N LYS A 213 5.48 8.70 -9.61
CA LYS A 213 6.78 9.29 -9.28
C LYS A 213 7.18 10.28 -10.37
N ARG A 214 7.70 11.41 -9.95
CA ARG A 214 8.32 12.38 -10.87
C ARG A 214 9.74 11.93 -11.13
N PHE A 215 10.14 11.87 -12.39
CA PHE A 215 11.52 11.61 -12.80
C PHE A 215 11.92 12.53 -13.95
N SER A 216 13.21 12.74 -14.10
CA SER A 216 13.76 13.54 -15.19
C SER A 216 14.03 12.64 -16.40
N LEU A 217 13.68 13.10 -17.59
CA LEU A 217 14.12 12.50 -18.84
C LEU A 217 15.53 13.04 -19.13
N ASP A 218 16.54 12.19 -18.98
CA ASP A 218 17.95 12.53 -19.22
C ASP A 218 18.61 11.51 -20.16
N ALA A 219 19.90 11.70 -20.44
CA ALA A 219 20.67 10.82 -21.32
C ALA A 219 20.67 9.35 -20.83
N SER A 220 20.74 9.13 -19.51
CA SER A 220 20.73 7.78 -18.96
C SER A 220 19.40 7.06 -19.22
N TYR A 221 18.28 7.77 -19.14
CA TYR A 221 16.96 7.21 -19.48
C TYR A 221 16.86 6.87 -20.97
N TYR A 222 17.37 7.76 -21.83
CA TYR A 222 17.43 7.53 -23.27
C TYR A 222 18.25 6.28 -23.61
N ASP A 223 19.47 6.17 -23.07
CA ASP A 223 20.37 5.04 -23.32
C ASP A 223 19.77 3.73 -22.82
N MET A 224 19.16 3.73 -21.64
CA MET A 224 18.46 2.55 -21.11
C MET A 224 17.34 2.09 -22.03
N TYR A 225 16.46 3.01 -22.45
CA TYR A 225 15.32 2.68 -23.28
C TYR A 225 15.73 2.04 -24.59
N TRP A 226 16.67 2.68 -25.30
CA TRP A 226 17.16 2.18 -26.59
C TRP A 226 17.97 0.89 -26.47
N THR A 227 18.70 0.69 -25.38
CA THR A 227 19.36 -0.58 -25.10
C THR A 227 18.35 -1.71 -24.90
N LEU A 228 17.29 -1.48 -24.14
CA LEU A 228 16.22 -2.48 -23.96
C LEU A 228 15.48 -2.77 -25.26
N ASP A 229 15.24 -1.77 -26.09
CA ASP A 229 14.60 -1.94 -27.39
C ASP A 229 15.45 -2.79 -28.33
N MET A 230 16.74 -2.52 -28.43
CA MET A 230 17.68 -3.35 -29.20
C MET A 230 17.74 -4.81 -28.72
N ILE A 231 17.69 -5.03 -27.39
CA ILE A 231 17.68 -6.39 -26.84
C ILE A 231 16.40 -7.13 -27.24
N LYS A 232 15.25 -6.46 -27.18
CA LYS A 232 13.96 -7.03 -27.60
C LYS A 232 13.94 -7.38 -29.09
N GLN A 233 14.43 -6.48 -29.95
CA GLN A 233 14.50 -6.73 -31.39
C GLN A 233 15.37 -7.95 -31.71
N LYS A 234 16.55 -8.06 -31.13
CA LYS A 234 17.44 -9.23 -31.30
C LYS A 234 16.80 -10.53 -30.79
N ALA A 235 16.02 -10.48 -29.72
CA ALA A 235 15.31 -11.65 -29.22
C ALA A 235 14.22 -12.11 -30.20
N GLN A 236 13.47 -11.17 -30.78
CA GLN A 236 12.43 -11.45 -31.77
C GLN A 236 12.99 -12.03 -33.07
N GLU A 237 14.11 -11.48 -33.58
CA GLU A 237 14.82 -11.99 -34.76
C GLU A 237 15.27 -13.44 -34.57
N LYS A 238 15.80 -13.80 -33.40
CA LYS A 238 16.20 -15.19 -33.09
C LYS A 238 15.01 -16.16 -33.06
N GLN A 239 13.84 -15.71 -32.59
CA GLN A 239 12.63 -16.55 -32.57
C GLN A 239 12.03 -16.79 -33.97
N GLN A 240 12.31 -15.91 -34.95
CA GLN A 240 11.82 -16.04 -36.31
C GLN A 240 12.78 -16.90 -37.22
N GLN A 241 13.99 -17.15 -36.75
CA GLN A 241 15.03 -17.91 -37.50
C GLN A 241 15.18 -19.37 -37.03
N GLY A 242 14.44 -19.78 -35.98
CA GLY A 242 14.42 -21.15 -35.44
C GLY A 242 13.07 -21.80 -35.59
#